data_ecb5d215c97aa175deaef1ebe3568c8f
#
_entry.id   ecb5d215c97aa175deaef1ebe3568c8f
#
_cell.length_a   1.000
_cell.length_b   1.000
_cell.length_c   1.000
_cell.angle_alpha   90.00
_cell.angle_beta   90.00
_cell.angle_gamma   90.00
#
_symmetry.space_group_name_H-M   'P 1'
#
loop_
_entity.id
_entity.type
_entity.pdbx_description
1 polymer ?
#
loop_
_entity_poly.entity_id
_entity_poly.type
_entity_poly.pdbx_seq_one_letter_code
_entity_poly.pdbx_strand_id
1 'polypeptide(L)'
;GMAGFIDQINEMRDTSSMEEKKADIAFWMNEMWKRGVTAMGDISNCSDTFECKADSPMYTRTFLEVFGTEPQDCQDVIDNVLELQKTAEKYGIDAAPGPHACYTMSPELLTAVSAIGLKSGYLSFHSEETQEEEDMMISGSGPMWENRRKAGMSVPPVTGKSSLLYFIDRLEKAHPAPFDEHILLVHECCMNEEGMRAVKNVMKNAYIALCPCSNIFIHNALPPIDLMRKEGMRLTIGTDSLSSNDDLDMVSEMFCIQENFPDVPLGEIISWATRNGAEFLGKGDVYGRLAGGFKPGVAIIDHIDKEGRLTTASKSIRII
;
A
#
# COMPACT_ATOMS: atom_id res chain seq x y z
N GLY A 1 -18.87 -3.24 -2.83
CA GLY A 1 -17.75 -3.77 -3.61
C GLY A 1 -16.94 -2.66 -4.26
N MET A 2 -15.83 -3.01 -4.89
CA MET A 2 -14.85 -2.08 -5.46
C MET A 2 -15.46 -1.14 -6.51
N ALA A 3 -16.26 -1.65 -7.43
CA ALA A 3 -16.90 -0.82 -8.45
C ALA A 3 -17.75 0.32 -7.84
N GLY A 4 -18.56 0.00 -6.82
CA GLY A 4 -19.37 1.00 -6.12
C GLY A 4 -18.53 1.97 -5.28
N PHE A 5 -17.43 1.52 -4.72
CA PHE A 5 -16.48 2.38 -3.99
C PHE A 5 -15.83 3.40 -4.94
N ILE A 6 -15.34 2.95 -6.10
CA ILE A 6 -14.77 3.83 -7.13
C ILE A 6 -15.79 4.86 -7.60
N ASP A 7 -17.04 4.46 -7.84
CA ASP A 7 -18.11 5.37 -8.26
C ASP A 7 -18.35 6.46 -7.21
N GLN A 8 -18.39 6.11 -5.91
CA GLN A 8 -18.54 7.06 -4.81
C GLN A 8 -17.35 8.03 -4.72
N ILE A 9 -16.12 7.56 -4.83
CA ILE A 9 -14.94 8.43 -4.84
C ILE A 9 -15.01 9.44 -6.00
N ASN A 10 -15.42 9.00 -7.18
CA ASN A 10 -15.57 9.89 -8.35
C ASN A 10 -16.69 10.93 -8.19
N GLU A 11 -17.74 10.62 -7.43
CA GLU A 11 -18.85 11.52 -7.14
C GLU A 11 -18.51 12.53 -6.03
N MET A 12 -17.71 12.10 -5.03
CA MET A 12 -17.27 12.94 -3.90
C MET A 12 -16.12 13.85 -4.34
N ARG A 13 -16.48 14.94 -5.05
CA ARG A 13 -15.47 15.95 -5.39
C ARG A 13 -15.02 16.67 -4.13
N ASP A 14 -13.72 16.65 -3.89
CA ASP A 14 -13.11 17.45 -2.84
C ASP A 14 -13.24 18.95 -3.18
N THR A 15 -13.97 19.67 -2.33
CA THR A 15 -14.19 21.12 -2.44
C THR A 15 -13.37 21.91 -1.41
N SER A 16 -12.52 21.23 -0.64
CA SER A 16 -11.69 21.84 0.40
C SER A 16 -10.66 22.80 -0.20
N SER A 17 -10.44 23.90 0.48
CA SER A 17 -9.35 24.81 0.13
C SER A 17 -7.97 24.17 0.41
N MET A 18 -6.92 24.70 -0.22
CA MET A 18 -5.55 24.23 0.06
C MET A 18 -5.13 24.43 1.51
N GLU A 19 -5.68 25.44 2.20
CA GLU A 19 -5.42 25.69 3.63
C GLU A 19 -6.05 24.61 4.50
N GLU A 20 -7.30 24.22 4.21
CA GLU A 20 -7.99 23.13 4.89
C GLU A 20 -7.25 21.81 4.67
N LYS A 21 -6.90 21.47 3.43
CA LYS A 21 -6.11 20.25 3.13
C LYS A 21 -4.80 20.18 3.90
N LYS A 22 -4.03 21.27 3.91
CA LYS A 22 -2.78 21.33 4.66
C LYS A 22 -3.00 21.15 6.16
N ALA A 23 -4.05 21.75 6.71
CA ALA A 23 -4.38 21.59 8.13
C ALA A 23 -4.73 20.14 8.47
N ASP A 24 -5.52 19.47 7.62
CA ASP A 24 -5.90 18.07 7.80
C ASP A 24 -4.68 17.14 7.67
N ILE A 25 -3.83 17.34 6.67
CA ILE A 25 -2.58 16.60 6.48
C ILE A 25 -1.69 16.74 7.73
N ALA A 26 -1.47 17.97 8.20
CA ALA A 26 -0.65 18.24 9.38
C ALA A 26 -1.25 17.61 10.64
N PHE A 27 -2.58 17.65 10.80
CA PHE A 27 -3.28 17.01 11.90
C PHE A 27 -3.04 15.50 11.90
N TRP A 28 -3.31 14.82 10.79
CA TRP A 28 -3.18 13.36 10.71
C TRP A 28 -1.72 12.89 10.85
N MET A 29 -0.77 13.57 10.23
CA MET A 29 0.65 13.26 10.41
C MET A 29 1.09 13.40 11.88
N ASN A 30 0.61 14.43 12.58
CA ASN A 30 0.90 14.61 14.00
C ASN A 30 0.21 13.54 14.87
N GLU A 31 -1.03 13.14 14.56
CA GLU A 31 -1.72 12.06 15.28
C GLU A 31 -1.01 10.71 15.07
N MET A 32 -0.61 10.38 13.85
CA MET A 32 0.19 9.18 13.57
C MET A 32 1.50 9.19 14.37
N TRP A 33 2.20 10.32 14.40
CA TRP A 33 3.42 10.47 15.20
C TRP A 33 3.18 10.25 16.69
N LYS A 34 2.16 10.87 17.26
CA LYS A 34 1.77 10.71 18.68
C LYS A 34 1.38 9.28 19.02
N ARG A 35 0.82 8.54 18.06
CA ARG A 35 0.46 7.12 18.21
C ARG A 35 1.63 6.17 17.96
N GLY A 36 2.85 6.69 17.72
CA GLY A 36 4.07 5.90 17.65
C GLY A 36 4.56 5.55 16.25
N VAL A 37 3.91 5.99 15.20
CA VAL A 37 4.40 5.80 13.82
C VAL A 37 5.69 6.60 13.66
N THR A 38 6.78 5.94 13.31
CA THR A 38 8.11 6.55 13.15
C THR A 38 8.54 6.60 11.69
N ALA A 39 8.05 5.68 10.90
CA ALA A 39 8.33 5.59 9.47
C ALA A 39 7.10 5.06 8.73
N MET A 40 6.86 5.53 7.50
CA MET A 40 5.79 5.04 6.65
C MET A 40 6.18 4.98 5.18
N GLY A 41 5.62 4.03 4.46
CA GLY A 41 5.47 4.05 3.02
C GLY A 41 4.19 4.79 2.69
N ASP A 42 4.29 5.86 1.93
CA ASP A 42 3.16 6.74 1.61
C ASP A 42 2.87 6.70 0.12
N ILE A 43 1.61 6.62 -0.24
CA ILE A 43 1.14 6.66 -1.63
C ILE A 43 0.59 8.07 -1.90
N SER A 44 1.17 8.79 -2.86
CA SER A 44 0.79 10.15 -3.20
C SER A 44 0.82 10.38 -4.71
N ASN A 45 -0.20 11.04 -5.25
CA ASN A 45 -0.24 11.42 -6.67
C ASN A 45 -0.18 12.94 -6.90
N CYS A 46 0.10 13.71 -5.83
CA CYS A 46 0.23 15.17 -5.87
C CYS A 46 1.27 15.65 -4.85
N SER A 47 1.54 16.96 -4.81
CA SER A 47 2.51 17.58 -3.92
C SER A 47 1.94 18.10 -2.59
N ASP A 48 0.65 17.90 -2.32
CA ASP A 48 -0.06 18.54 -1.20
C ASP A 48 0.54 18.16 0.17
N THR A 49 1.10 16.94 0.28
CA THR A 49 1.71 16.42 1.51
C THR A 49 3.18 16.82 1.70
N PHE A 50 3.87 17.35 0.68
CA PHE A 50 5.33 17.47 0.69
C PHE A 50 5.87 18.40 1.77
N GLU A 51 5.25 19.55 1.96
CA GLU A 51 5.65 20.52 2.99
C GLU A 51 5.52 19.89 4.40
N CYS A 52 4.37 19.25 4.68
CA CYS A 52 4.14 18.59 5.97
C CYS A 52 5.11 17.42 6.21
N LYS A 53 5.46 16.66 5.17
CA LYS A 53 6.45 15.58 5.27
C LYS A 53 7.85 16.11 5.54
N ALA A 54 8.25 17.20 4.87
CA ALA A 54 9.57 17.82 5.09
C ALA A 54 9.75 18.34 6.52
N ASP A 55 8.66 18.82 7.13
CA ASP A 55 8.65 19.33 8.51
C ASP A 55 8.44 18.25 9.57
N SER A 56 8.06 17.02 9.16
CA SER A 56 7.75 15.93 10.07
C SER A 56 9.00 15.22 10.58
N PRO A 57 9.02 14.78 11.86
CA PRO A 57 10.07 13.90 12.37
C PRO A 57 9.95 12.45 11.86
N MET A 58 8.84 12.08 11.23
CA MET A 58 8.65 10.75 10.64
C MET A 58 9.47 10.61 9.36
N TYR A 59 10.15 9.46 9.22
CA TYR A 59 10.68 9.09 7.91
C TYR A 59 9.53 8.68 6.98
N THR A 60 9.50 9.24 5.78
CA THR A 60 8.53 8.88 4.75
C THR A 60 9.24 8.44 3.47
N ARG A 61 8.89 7.28 2.96
CA ARG A 61 9.15 6.87 1.58
C ARG A 61 7.87 7.10 0.79
N THR A 62 7.90 8.02 -0.17
CA THR A 62 6.73 8.34 -0.99
C THR A 62 6.80 7.60 -2.32
N PHE A 63 5.80 6.76 -2.59
CA PHE A 63 5.53 6.18 -3.89
C PHE A 63 4.64 7.17 -4.65
N LEU A 64 5.21 7.81 -5.68
CA LEU A 64 4.47 8.74 -6.53
C LEU A 64 3.58 7.92 -7.46
N GLU A 65 2.34 7.76 -7.05
CA GLU A 65 1.40 6.86 -7.69
C GLU A 65 1.03 7.33 -9.09
N VAL A 66 1.09 6.38 -10.02
CA VAL A 66 0.77 6.61 -11.43
C VAL A 66 -0.39 5.73 -11.86
N PHE A 67 -1.33 6.34 -12.55
CA PHE A 67 -2.43 5.67 -13.24
C PHE A 67 -2.70 6.35 -14.58
N GLY A 68 -3.29 5.62 -15.53
CA GLY A 68 -3.63 6.09 -16.87
C GLY A 68 -3.90 4.91 -17.80
N THR A 69 -5.09 4.85 -18.36
CA THR A 69 -5.55 3.70 -19.15
C THR A 69 -5.30 3.85 -20.63
N GLU A 70 -5.09 5.09 -21.08
CA GLU A 70 -4.99 5.42 -22.49
C GLU A 70 -3.51 5.34 -22.93
N PRO A 71 -3.14 4.41 -23.83
CA PRO A 71 -1.75 4.21 -24.24
C PRO A 71 -1.10 5.44 -24.87
N GLN A 72 -1.89 6.26 -25.59
CA GLN A 72 -1.38 7.48 -26.23
C GLN A 72 -0.91 8.55 -25.23
N ASP A 73 -1.42 8.52 -23.99
CA ASP A 73 -1.09 9.52 -22.97
C ASP A 73 0.11 9.08 -22.10
N CYS A 74 0.66 7.91 -22.37
CA CYS A 74 1.70 7.27 -21.55
C CYS A 74 2.91 8.20 -21.30
N GLN A 75 3.41 8.89 -22.34
CA GLN A 75 4.58 9.75 -22.18
C GLN A 75 4.28 10.99 -21.34
N ASP A 76 3.13 11.62 -21.55
CA ASP A 76 2.71 12.81 -20.78
C ASP A 76 2.53 12.48 -19.29
N VAL A 77 1.97 11.30 -18.98
CA VAL A 77 1.82 10.81 -17.62
C VAL A 77 3.18 10.58 -16.96
N ILE A 78 4.13 9.97 -17.68
CA ILE A 78 5.49 9.77 -17.19
C ILE A 78 6.19 11.11 -16.95
N ASP A 79 6.11 12.04 -17.88
CA ASP A 79 6.75 13.35 -17.74
C ASP A 79 6.19 14.11 -16.53
N ASN A 80 4.89 14.06 -16.30
CA ASN A 80 4.23 14.68 -15.15
C ASN A 80 4.72 14.09 -13.81
N VAL A 81 4.80 12.76 -13.69
CA VAL A 81 5.27 12.14 -12.43
C VAL A 81 6.76 12.41 -12.19
N LEU A 82 7.58 12.51 -13.23
CA LEU A 82 9.00 12.88 -13.09
C LEU A 82 9.17 14.34 -12.65
N GLU A 83 8.31 15.27 -13.09
CA GLU A 83 8.29 16.64 -12.57
C GLU A 83 7.81 16.68 -11.11
N LEU A 84 6.85 15.85 -10.74
CA LEU A 84 6.43 15.69 -9.34
C LEU A 84 7.58 15.15 -8.48
N GLN A 85 8.35 14.17 -8.97
CA GLN A 85 9.54 13.65 -8.29
C GLN A 85 10.58 14.75 -8.06
N LYS A 86 10.90 15.57 -9.08
CA LYS A 86 11.79 16.71 -8.92
C LYS A 86 11.29 17.72 -7.89
N THR A 87 9.97 17.85 -7.77
CA THR A 87 9.39 18.68 -6.73
C THR A 87 9.59 18.08 -5.35
N ALA A 88 9.37 16.77 -5.17
CA ALA A 88 9.65 16.06 -3.92
C ALA A 88 11.12 16.19 -3.50
N GLU A 89 12.06 16.09 -4.44
CA GLU A 89 13.50 16.26 -4.21
C GLU A 89 13.84 17.64 -3.63
N LYS A 90 13.14 18.72 -4.05
CA LYS A 90 13.34 20.09 -3.49
C LYS A 90 12.94 20.18 -2.02
N TYR A 91 12.00 19.34 -1.58
CA TYR A 91 11.60 19.21 -0.18
C TYR A 91 12.46 18.19 0.60
N GLY A 92 13.43 17.54 -0.04
CA GLY A 92 14.26 16.51 0.57
C GLY A 92 13.53 15.20 0.85
N ILE A 93 12.41 14.94 0.15
CA ILE A 93 11.58 13.76 0.33
C ILE A 93 12.15 12.59 -0.49
N ASP A 94 12.26 11.43 0.13
CA ASP A 94 12.57 10.17 -0.54
C ASP A 94 11.35 9.70 -1.34
N ALA A 95 11.34 9.96 -2.65
CA ALA A 95 10.21 9.70 -3.52
C ALA A 95 10.61 9.11 -4.87
N ALA A 96 9.79 8.20 -5.38
CA ALA A 96 9.95 7.68 -6.73
C ALA A 96 8.59 7.27 -7.32
N PRO A 97 8.43 7.30 -8.67
CA PRO A 97 7.23 6.80 -9.33
C PRO A 97 6.94 5.33 -8.98
N GLY A 98 5.67 5.02 -8.79
CA GLY A 98 5.15 3.68 -8.56
C GLY A 98 3.84 3.45 -9.31
N PRO A 99 3.63 2.26 -9.91
CA PRO A 99 2.36 1.94 -10.53
C PRO A 99 1.26 1.73 -9.49
N HIS A 100 0.03 2.14 -9.81
CA HIS A 100 -1.13 1.91 -8.94
C HIS A 100 -1.57 0.45 -8.98
N ALA A 101 -2.27 0.04 -10.05
CA ALA A 101 -2.88 -1.29 -10.21
C ALA A 101 -3.04 -1.66 -11.69
N CYS A 102 -3.19 -2.94 -12.00
CA CYS A 102 -3.35 -3.43 -13.37
C CYS A 102 -4.55 -2.82 -14.09
N TYR A 103 -5.65 -2.65 -13.37
CA TYR A 103 -6.91 -2.17 -13.96
C TYR A 103 -6.95 -0.66 -14.20
N THR A 104 -6.02 0.10 -13.64
CA THR A 104 -5.93 1.56 -13.81
C THR A 104 -4.87 2.01 -14.79
N MET A 105 -4.12 1.10 -15.38
CA MET A 105 -2.97 1.42 -16.23
C MET A 105 -3.01 0.71 -17.57
N SER A 106 -2.56 1.38 -18.63
CA SER A 106 -2.24 0.70 -19.88
C SER A 106 -1.03 -0.22 -19.70
N PRO A 107 -0.92 -1.30 -20.49
CA PRO A 107 0.23 -2.21 -20.42
C PRO A 107 1.59 -1.51 -20.58
N GLU A 108 1.64 -0.50 -21.46
CA GLU A 108 2.83 0.29 -21.77
C GLU A 108 3.23 1.16 -20.57
N LEU A 109 2.24 1.85 -19.99
CA LEU A 109 2.46 2.72 -18.81
C LEU A 109 2.91 1.89 -17.61
N LEU A 110 2.23 0.76 -17.33
CA LEU A 110 2.60 -0.14 -16.23
C LEU A 110 4.05 -0.63 -16.36
N THR A 111 4.46 -1.07 -17.56
CA THR A 111 5.84 -1.52 -17.81
C THR A 111 6.85 -0.39 -17.62
N ALA A 112 6.57 0.79 -18.19
CA ALA A 112 7.50 1.93 -18.14
C ALA A 112 7.67 2.48 -16.71
N VAL A 113 6.58 2.67 -15.98
CA VAL A 113 6.60 3.16 -14.59
C VAL A 113 7.25 2.15 -13.66
N SER A 114 6.99 0.85 -13.85
CA SER A 114 7.68 -0.21 -13.09
C SER A 114 9.19 -0.17 -13.30
N ALA A 115 9.65 0.03 -14.54
CA ALA A 115 11.07 0.18 -14.83
C ALA A 115 11.71 1.39 -14.14
N ILE A 116 10.98 2.50 -14.03
CA ILE A 116 11.44 3.71 -13.31
C ILE A 116 11.48 3.45 -11.81
N GLY A 117 10.42 2.88 -11.25
CA GLY A 117 10.32 2.57 -9.83
C GLY A 117 11.40 1.60 -9.37
N LEU A 118 11.63 0.50 -10.09
CA LEU A 118 12.67 -0.48 -9.78
C LEU A 118 14.08 0.16 -9.66
N LYS A 119 14.41 1.16 -10.50
CA LYS A 119 15.69 1.88 -10.40
C LYS A 119 15.87 2.62 -9.08
N SER A 120 14.79 2.93 -8.37
CA SER A 120 14.85 3.54 -7.04
C SER A 120 15.16 2.52 -5.93
N GLY A 121 15.14 1.23 -6.23
CA GLY A 121 15.29 0.13 -5.30
C GLY A 121 13.97 -0.27 -4.61
N TYR A 122 12.86 0.41 -4.90
CA TYR A 122 11.57 0.19 -4.23
C TYR A 122 10.41 0.29 -5.22
N LEU A 123 9.40 -0.53 -5.02
CA LEU A 123 8.16 -0.48 -5.79
C LEU A 123 6.96 -0.78 -4.88
N SER A 124 5.82 -0.13 -5.11
CA SER A 124 4.54 -0.45 -4.50
C SER A 124 3.52 -0.73 -5.59
N PHE A 125 2.65 -1.69 -5.36
CA PHE A 125 1.62 -2.09 -6.32
C PHE A 125 0.41 -2.69 -5.61
N HIS A 126 -0.80 -2.24 -5.97
CA HIS A 126 -2.06 -2.79 -5.47
C HIS A 126 -2.52 -3.91 -6.41
N SER A 127 -2.77 -5.09 -5.86
CA SER A 127 -3.22 -6.24 -6.64
C SER A 127 -4.06 -7.22 -5.83
N GLU A 128 -4.87 -7.98 -6.56
CA GLU A 128 -5.71 -9.05 -5.99
C GLU A 128 -6.53 -8.57 -4.78
N GLU A 129 -6.93 -7.27 -4.80
CA GLU A 129 -7.67 -6.69 -3.70
C GLU A 129 -9.08 -7.25 -3.62
N THR A 130 -9.75 -7.40 -4.76
CA THR A 130 -11.15 -7.88 -4.79
C THR A 130 -11.39 -8.90 -5.88
N GLN A 131 -12.42 -9.74 -5.69
CA GLN A 131 -12.88 -10.65 -6.74
C GLN A 131 -13.34 -9.90 -8.01
N GLU A 132 -13.87 -8.67 -7.87
CA GLU A 132 -14.27 -7.84 -9.02
C GLU A 132 -13.05 -7.45 -9.89
N GLU A 133 -11.90 -7.20 -9.28
CA GLU A 133 -10.63 -6.99 -9.97
C GLU A 133 -10.18 -8.25 -10.70
N GLU A 134 -10.21 -9.40 -10.03
CA GLU A 134 -9.83 -10.68 -10.62
C GLU A 134 -10.75 -11.07 -11.80
N ASP A 135 -12.06 -10.90 -11.67
CA ASP A 135 -13.00 -11.14 -12.74
C ASP A 135 -12.70 -10.26 -13.97
N MET A 136 -12.35 -8.99 -13.72
CA MET A 136 -11.95 -8.06 -14.77
C MET A 136 -10.66 -8.50 -15.47
N MET A 137 -9.64 -8.88 -14.71
CA MET A 137 -8.30 -9.21 -15.24
C MET A 137 -8.27 -10.60 -15.91
N ILE A 138 -8.93 -11.59 -15.32
CA ILE A 138 -8.90 -12.97 -15.81
C ILE A 138 -9.82 -13.15 -17.03
N SER A 139 -11.04 -12.64 -16.96
CA SER A 139 -12.09 -12.99 -17.93
C SER A 139 -12.72 -11.79 -18.66
N GLY A 140 -12.36 -10.55 -18.28
CA GLY A 140 -12.99 -9.35 -18.85
C GLY A 140 -14.48 -9.28 -18.51
N SER A 141 -14.82 -9.54 -17.28
CA SER A 141 -16.21 -9.56 -16.79
C SER A 141 -16.35 -8.84 -15.44
N GLY A 142 -17.57 -8.79 -14.94
CA GLY A 142 -17.88 -8.20 -13.65
C GLY A 142 -18.13 -6.69 -13.68
N PRO A 143 -18.55 -6.13 -12.51
CA PRO A 143 -19.00 -4.74 -12.42
C PRO A 143 -17.91 -3.73 -12.81
N MET A 144 -16.66 -3.94 -12.41
CA MET A 144 -15.56 -3.04 -12.75
C MET A 144 -15.31 -2.98 -14.26
N TRP A 145 -15.35 -4.14 -14.95
CA TRP A 145 -15.22 -4.20 -16.40
C TRP A 145 -16.34 -3.46 -17.10
N GLU A 146 -17.60 -3.74 -16.69
CA GLU A 146 -18.76 -3.12 -17.29
C GLU A 146 -18.82 -1.61 -17.09
N ASN A 147 -18.52 -1.11 -15.87
CA ASN A 147 -18.52 0.31 -15.58
C ASN A 147 -17.48 1.03 -16.44
N ARG A 148 -16.29 0.48 -16.59
CA ARG A 148 -15.24 1.05 -17.42
C ARG A 148 -15.63 1.13 -18.89
N ARG A 149 -16.22 0.08 -19.43
CA ARG A 149 -16.74 0.07 -20.79
C ARG A 149 -17.88 1.08 -21.02
N LYS A 150 -18.80 1.20 -20.06
CA LYS A 150 -19.87 2.20 -20.10
C LYS A 150 -19.32 3.63 -20.09
N ALA A 151 -18.23 3.85 -19.34
CA ALA A 151 -17.53 5.14 -19.29
C ALA A 151 -16.70 5.44 -20.57
N GLY A 152 -16.59 4.50 -21.52
CA GLY A 152 -15.79 4.65 -22.73
C GLY A 152 -14.27 4.63 -22.49
N MET A 153 -13.82 4.12 -21.33
CA MET A 153 -12.41 4.01 -20.97
C MET A 153 -11.81 2.72 -21.54
N SER A 154 -10.53 2.74 -21.85
CA SER A 154 -9.79 1.54 -22.21
C SER A 154 -9.79 0.53 -21.07
N VAL A 155 -9.88 -0.73 -21.37
CA VAL A 155 -9.88 -1.85 -20.42
C VAL A 155 -8.56 -2.61 -20.50
N PRO A 156 -8.11 -3.24 -19.41
CA PRO A 156 -6.91 -4.06 -19.44
C PRO A 156 -7.06 -5.25 -20.38
N PRO A 157 -5.97 -5.82 -20.90
CA PRO A 157 -6.05 -7.01 -21.74
C PRO A 157 -6.50 -8.22 -20.93
N VAL A 158 -7.44 -8.98 -21.48
CA VAL A 158 -7.88 -10.26 -20.89
C VAL A 158 -6.85 -11.34 -21.23
N THR A 159 -6.09 -11.78 -20.24
CA THR A 159 -4.99 -12.73 -20.43
C THR A 159 -5.22 -14.09 -19.78
N GLY A 160 -6.29 -14.25 -19.05
CA GLY A 160 -6.57 -15.45 -18.24
C GLY A 160 -5.72 -15.54 -16.97
N LYS A 161 -4.99 -14.46 -16.62
CA LYS A 161 -4.12 -14.38 -15.45
C LYS A 161 -4.75 -13.50 -14.39
N SER A 162 -4.46 -13.81 -13.12
CA SER A 162 -4.75 -12.90 -12.01
C SER A 162 -4.01 -11.57 -12.16
N SER A 163 -4.45 -10.57 -11.45
CA SER A 163 -3.84 -9.24 -11.42
C SER A 163 -2.36 -9.32 -11.06
N LEU A 164 -2.00 -10.08 -10.03
CA LEU A 164 -0.62 -10.31 -9.61
C LEU A 164 0.23 -11.01 -10.69
N LEU A 165 -0.26 -12.09 -11.28
CA LEU A 165 0.50 -12.81 -12.32
C LEU A 165 0.68 -11.97 -13.57
N TYR A 166 -0.31 -11.15 -13.93
CA TYR A 166 -0.17 -10.18 -15.00
C TYR A 166 0.85 -9.09 -14.66
N PHE A 167 0.86 -8.59 -13.43
CA PHE A 167 1.87 -7.64 -12.97
C PHE A 167 3.30 -8.21 -13.08
N ILE A 168 3.50 -9.44 -12.65
CA ILE A 168 4.80 -10.14 -12.80
C ILE A 168 5.25 -10.15 -14.26
N ASP A 169 4.37 -10.47 -15.20
CA ASP A 169 4.69 -10.43 -16.64
C ASP A 169 5.11 -9.02 -17.10
N ARG A 170 4.53 -7.97 -16.53
CA ARG A 170 4.90 -6.57 -16.84
C ARG A 170 6.25 -6.20 -16.25
N LEU A 171 6.53 -6.64 -15.00
CA LEU A 171 7.84 -6.46 -14.38
C LEU A 171 8.96 -7.15 -15.18
N GLU A 172 8.74 -8.40 -15.61
CA GLU A 172 9.72 -9.13 -16.42
C GLU A 172 9.98 -8.50 -17.79
N LYS A 173 9.01 -7.75 -18.32
CA LYS A 173 9.22 -6.91 -19.53
C LYS A 173 9.99 -5.63 -19.23
N ALA A 174 9.83 -5.07 -18.03
CA ALA A 174 10.54 -3.88 -17.59
C ALA A 174 12.00 -4.18 -17.24
N HIS A 175 12.25 -5.30 -16.55
CA HIS A 175 13.56 -5.76 -16.11
C HIS A 175 13.57 -7.29 -15.95
N PRO A 176 14.63 -8.01 -16.32
CA PRO A 176 14.72 -9.46 -16.12
C PRO A 176 14.67 -9.87 -14.64
N ALA A 177 13.89 -10.91 -14.33
CA ALA A 177 13.90 -11.53 -13.00
C ALA A 177 15.27 -12.23 -12.72
N PRO A 178 15.64 -12.47 -11.44
CA PRO A 178 14.91 -12.14 -10.23
C PRO A 178 15.10 -10.66 -9.84
N PHE A 179 14.08 -10.11 -9.14
CA PHE A 179 14.10 -8.75 -8.62
C PHE A 179 14.72 -8.72 -7.23
N ASP A 180 15.78 -7.93 -7.05
CA ASP A 180 16.46 -7.71 -5.77
C ASP A 180 15.89 -6.50 -5.00
N GLU A 181 15.05 -5.69 -5.67
CA GLU A 181 14.42 -4.50 -5.13
C GLU A 181 13.37 -4.87 -4.07
N HIS A 182 13.06 -3.92 -3.21
CA HIS A 182 11.98 -4.02 -2.23
C HIS A 182 10.63 -3.78 -2.92
N ILE A 183 9.84 -4.81 -3.06
CA ILE A 183 8.52 -4.75 -3.73
C ILE A 183 7.43 -4.95 -2.68
N LEU A 184 6.55 -3.96 -2.57
CA LEU A 184 5.37 -3.99 -1.72
C LEU A 184 4.15 -4.35 -2.56
N LEU A 185 3.57 -5.51 -2.29
CA LEU A 185 2.29 -5.92 -2.82
C LEU A 185 1.22 -5.55 -1.79
N VAL A 186 0.24 -4.77 -2.21
CA VAL A 186 -0.77 -4.21 -1.30
C VAL A 186 -2.09 -4.95 -1.47
N HIS A 187 -2.75 -5.24 -0.35
CA HIS A 187 -4.01 -5.98 -0.18
C HIS A 187 -3.87 -7.50 -0.33
N GLU A 188 -3.76 -8.03 -1.54
CA GLU A 188 -3.59 -9.46 -1.85
C GLU A 188 -4.70 -10.36 -1.24
N CYS A 189 -5.95 -9.87 -1.19
CA CYS A 189 -7.07 -10.60 -0.60
C CYS A 189 -7.46 -11.85 -1.38
N CYS A 190 -7.21 -11.86 -2.69
CA CYS A 190 -7.50 -12.99 -3.59
C CYS A 190 -6.25 -13.88 -3.84
N MET A 191 -5.11 -13.58 -3.19
CA MET A 191 -3.86 -14.31 -3.41
C MET A 191 -3.99 -15.78 -3.03
N ASN A 192 -3.48 -16.64 -3.89
CA ASN A 192 -3.48 -18.09 -3.70
C ASN A 192 -2.06 -18.68 -3.70
N GLU A 193 -1.93 -20.01 -3.54
CA GLU A 193 -0.62 -20.69 -3.53
C GLU A 193 0.18 -20.49 -4.83
N GLU A 194 -0.48 -20.33 -5.97
CA GLU A 194 0.19 -20.08 -7.26
C GLU A 194 0.83 -18.69 -7.25
N GLY A 195 0.07 -17.66 -6.85
CA GLY A 195 0.57 -16.29 -6.70
C GLY A 195 1.74 -16.20 -5.73
N MET A 196 1.61 -16.81 -4.53
CA MET A 196 2.70 -16.84 -3.54
C MET A 196 3.97 -17.51 -4.08
N ARG A 197 3.80 -18.59 -4.82
CA ARG A 197 4.92 -19.30 -5.46
C ARG A 197 5.58 -18.46 -6.53
N ALA A 198 4.79 -17.77 -7.37
CA ALA A 198 5.29 -16.89 -8.40
C ALA A 198 6.10 -15.74 -7.77
N VAL A 199 5.58 -15.06 -6.73
CA VAL A 199 6.31 -14.03 -5.99
C VAL A 199 7.64 -14.54 -5.45
N LYS A 200 7.64 -15.67 -4.73
CA LYS A 200 8.88 -16.26 -4.17
C LYS A 200 9.93 -16.59 -5.23
N ASN A 201 9.51 -16.96 -6.43
CA ASN A 201 10.43 -17.31 -7.51
C ASN A 201 11.12 -16.09 -8.13
N VAL A 202 10.44 -14.94 -8.21
CA VAL A 202 10.95 -13.80 -8.97
C VAL A 202 11.31 -12.59 -8.10
N MET A 203 10.72 -12.43 -6.90
CA MET A 203 10.93 -11.26 -6.02
C MET A 203 11.64 -11.68 -4.73
N LYS A 204 12.91 -11.33 -4.57
CA LYS A 204 13.69 -11.72 -3.37
C LYS A 204 13.30 -10.94 -2.12
N ASN A 205 12.86 -9.69 -2.28
CA ASN A 205 12.50 -8.80 -1.20
C ASN A 205 11.05 -8.30 -1.35
N ALA A 206 10.12 -9.24 -1.61
CA ALA A 206 8.70 -8.96 -1.59
C ALA A 206 8.17 -8.87 -0.16
N TYR A 207 7.29 -7.90 0.07
CA TYR A 207 6.49 -7.72 1.28
C TYR A 207 5.03 -7.56 0.89
N ILE A 208 4.12 -8.04 1.74
CA ILE A 208 2.68 -7.87 1.55
C ILE A 208 2.18 -6.88 2.60
N ALA A 209 1.60 -5.77 2.16
CA ALA A 209 0.95 -4.81 3.03
C ALA A 209 -0.51 -5.21 3.24
N LEU A 210 -0.81 -5.63 4.45
CA LEU A 210 -2.17 -5.93 4.89
C LEU A 210 -2.85 -4.61 5.27
N CYS A 211 -4.05 -4.36 4.73
CA CYS A 211 -4.88 -3.20 5.07
C CYS A 211 -6.26 -3.69 5.54
N PRO A 212 -6.33 -4.41 6.69
CA PRO A 212 -7.51 -5.17 7.05
C PRO A 212 -8.76 -4.33 7.25
N CYS A 213 -8.68 -3.15 7.86
CA CYS A 213 -9.84 -2.28 8.05
C CYS A 213 -10.40 -1.79 6.71
N SER A 214 -9.52 -1.34 5.80
CA SER A 214 -9.90 -0.94 4.44
C SER A 214 -10.56 -2.09 3.66
N ASN A 215 -9.98 -3.28 3.72
CA ASN A 215 -10.53 -4.44 3.01
C ASN A 215 -11.91 -4.84 3.54
N ILE A 216 -12.13 -4.79 4.85
CA ILE A 216 -13.46 -5.01 5.44
C ILE A 216 -14.44 -3.91 4.98
N PHE A 217 -14.02 -2.65 4.98
CA PHE A 217 -14.85 -1.52 4.57
C PHE A 217 -15.30 -1.64 3.10
N ILE A 218 -14.37 -1.93 2.18
CA ILE A 218 -14.64 -1.93 0.73
C ILE A 218 -15.44 -3.17 0.31
N HIS A 219 -15.05 -4.37 0.76
CA HIS A 219 -15.61 -5.62 0.21
C HIS A 219 -15.79 -6.75 1.23
N ASN A 220 -15.61 -6.45 2.53
CA ASN A 220 -15.84 -7.39 3.63
C ASN A 220 -15.09 -8.73 3.48
N ALA A 221 -13.85 -8.68 2.98
CA ALA A 221 -12.97 -9.84 2.90
C ALA A 221 -11.57 -9.48 3.41
N LEU A 222 -10.78 -10.47 3.74
CA LEU A 222 -9.42 -10.32 4.25
C LEU A 222 -8.45 -11.22 3.46
N PRO A 223 -7.17 -10.84 3.36
CA PRO A 223 -6.14 -11.69 2.78
C PRO A 223 -6.07 -13.05 3.48
N PRO A 224 -5.62 -14.11 2.79
CA PRO A 224 -5.47 -15.45 3.37
C PRO A 224 -4.25 -15.52 4.30
N ILE A 225 -4.26 -14.79 5.42
CA ILE A 225 -3.13 -14.58 6.33
C ILE A 225 -2.53 -15.91 6.82
N ASP A 226 -3.37 -16.90 7.18
CA ASP A 226 -2.85 -18.20 7.63
C ASP A 226 -2.07 -18.94 6.54
N LEU A 227 -2.54 -18.84 5.29
CA LEU A 227 -1.81 -19.41 4.16
C LEU A 227 -0.52 -18.63 3.90
N MET A 228 -0.56 -17.30 3.93
CA MET A 228 0.62 -16.45 3.77
C MET A 228 1.68 -16.75 4.83
N ARG A 229 1.28 -16.93 6.08
CA ARG A 229 2.17 -17.32 7.20
C ARG A 229 2.78 -18.72 6.96
N LYS A 230 1.95 -19.68 6.60
CA LYS A 230 2.40 -21.06 6.28
C LYS A 230 3.41 -21.07 5.15
N GLU A 231 3.19 -20.25 4.12
CA GLU A 231 4.09 -20.12 2.98
C GLU A 231 5.31 -19.21 3.25
N GLY A 232 5.41 -18.62 4.44
CA GLY A 232 6.55 -17.78 4.84
C GLY A 232 6.63 -16.46 4.11
N MET A 233 5.48 -15.88 3.71
CA MET A 233 5.42 -14.56 3.12
C MET A 233 5.80 -13.50 4.16
N ARG A 234 6.47 -12.42 3.73
CA ARG A 234 6.82 -11.31 4.62
C ARG A 234 5.65 -10.33 4.67
N LEU A 235 4.98 -10.27 5.81
CA LEU A 235 3.82 -9.41 6.01
C LEU A 235 4.21 -8.10 6.67
N THR A 236 3.55 -7.01 6.29
CA THR A 236 3.56 -5.72 6.98
C THR A 236 2.13 -5.17 7.04
N ILE A 237 1.90 -4.09 7.75
CA ILE A 237 0.57 -3.53 7.96
C ILE A 237 0.54 -2.09 7.49
N GLY A 238 -0.53 -1.71 6.80
CA GLY A 238 -0.87 -0.34 6.42
C GLY A 238 -2.31 -0.01 6.78
N THR A 239 -2.63 1.27 6.86
CA THR A 239 -3.99 1.74 7.15
C THR A 239 -4.80 2.00 5.89
N ASP A 240 -4.15 2.03 4.73
CA ASP A 240 -4.72 2.62 3.53
C ASP A 240 -5.13 4.10 3.78
N SER A 241 -6.00 4.66 2.96
CA SER A 241 -6.43 6.06 3.07
C SER A 241 -7.71 6.20 3.92
N LEU A 242 -7.99 7.43 4.37
CA LEU A 242 -9.27 7.78 5.03
C LEU A 242 -10.48 7.64 4.11
N SER A 243 -10.30 7.41 2.81
CA SER A 243 -11.40 7.12 1.89
C SER A 243 -12.00 5.73 2.14
N SER A 244 -11.22 4.81 2.69
CA SER A 244 -11.61 3.43 2.98
C SER A 244 -11.39 3.03 4.44
N ASN A 245 -11.12 3.99 5.32
CA ASN A 245 -10.86 3.73 6.74
C ASN A 245 -11.40 4.88 7.61
N ASP A 246 -11.82 4.55 8.82
CA ASP A 246 -12.35 5.54 9.78
C ASP A 246 -11.22 6.32 10.49
N ASP A 247 -10.00 5.74 10.56
CA ASP A 247 -8.85 6.31 11.28
C ASP A 247 -7.52 5.80 10.67
N LEU A 248 -6.43 6.53 10.90
CA LEU A 248 -5.07 6.10 10.55
C LEU A 248 -4.38 5.49 11.80
N ASP A 249 -4.99 4.47 12.39
CA ASP A 249 -4.54 3.85 13.64
C ASP A 249 -4.06 2.41 13.43
N MET A 250 -2.75 2.21 13.61
CA MET A 250 -2.12 0.89 13.50
C MET A 250 -2.64 -0.12 14.53
N VAL A 251 -3.14 0.33 15.68
CA VAL A 251 -3.71 -0.58 16.70
C VAL A 251 -5.06 -1.11 16.23
N SER A 252 -5.86 -0.30 15.56
CA SER A 252 -7.12 -0.74 14.94
C SER A 252 -6.88 -1.81 13.86
N GLU A 253 -5.85 -1.64 13.02
CA GLU A 253 -5.47 -2.64 12.02
C GLU A 253 -5.04 -3.95 12.69
N MET A 254 -4.17 -3.86 13.71
CA MET A 254 -3.73 -5.04 14.48
C MET A 254 -4.90 -5.73 15.19
N PHE A 255 -5.84 -4.97 15.74
CA PHE A 255 -7.03 -5.50 16.38
C PHE A 255 -7.93 -6.23 15.37
N CYS A 256 -8.13 -5.66 14.18
CA CYS A 256 -8.89 -6.30 13.10
C CYS A 256 -8.28 -7.66 12.71
N ILE A 257 -6.95 -7.74 12.59
CA ILE A 257 -6.26 -9.02 12.34
C ILE A 257 -6.50 -10.00 13.50
N GLN A 258 -6.30 -9.57 14.74
CA GLN A 258 -6.47 -10.42 15.92
C GLN A 258 -7.87 -11.02 16.04
N GLU A 259 -8.90 -10.24 15.74
CA GLU A 259 -10.29 -10.71 15.80
C GLU A 259 -10.63 -11.75 14.73
N ASN A 260 -10.06 -11.60 13.54
CA ASN A 260 -10.34 -12.49 12.42
C ASN A 260 -9.38 -13.68 12.32
N PHE A 261 -8.19 -13.58 12.92
CA PHE A 261 -7.16 -14.62 12.95
C PHE A 261 -6.65 -14.84 14.38
N PRO A 262 -7.48 -15.44 15.26
CA PRO A 262 -7.18 -15.55 16.70
C PRO A 262 -5.95 -16.40 17.03
N ASP A 263 -5.51 -17.25 16.11
CA ASP A 263 -4.32 -18.10 16.27
C ASP A 263 -3.01 -17.35 15.93
N VAL A 264 -3.08 -16.11 15.45
CA VAL A 264 -1.89 -15.27 15.21
C VAL A 264 -1.49 -14.60 16.51
N PRO A 265 -0.28 -14.85 17.04
CA PRO A 265 0.18 -14.22 18.27
C PRO A 265 0.31 -12.69 18.10
N LEU A 266 -0.13 -11.91 19.10
CA LEU A 266 -0.02 -10.45 19.08
C LEU A 266 1.42 -9.98 18.82
N GLY A 267 2.43 -10.65 19.37
CA GLY A 267 3.84 -10.32 19.13
C GLY A 267 4.27 -10.47 17.65
N GLU A 268 3.63 -11.38 16.91
CA GLU A 268 3.84 -11.54 15.47
C GLU A 268 3.20 -10.36 14.71
N ILE A 269 1.95 -10.01 15.05
CA ILE A 269 1.23 -8.87 14.47
C ILE A 269 2.01 -7.56 14.71
N ILE A 270 2.50 -7.35 15.94
CA ILE A 270 3.37 -6.19 16.26
C ILE A 270 4.64 -6.19 15.39
N SER A 271 5.24 -7.35 15.12
CA SER A 271 6.41 -7.43 14.25
C SER A 271 6.09 -7.01 12.81
N TRP A 272 4.90 -7.30 12.31
CA TRP A 272 4.45 -6.83 10.99
C TRP A 272 4.27 -5.32 10.94
N ALA A 273 3.70 -4.72 12.00
CA ALA A 273 3.50 -3.28 12.12
C ALA A 273 4.79 -2.47 12.41
N THR A 274 5.89 -3.13 12.76
CA THR A 274 7.12 -2.47 13.20
C THR A 274 8.35 -2.92 12.43
N ARG A 275 8.91 -4.08 12.79
CA ARG A 275 10.16 -4.59 12.21
C ARG A 275 10.06 -4.79 10.71
N ASN A 276 9.01 -5.47 10.24
CA ASN A 276 8.89 -5.82 8.84
C ASN A 276 8.69 -4.58 7.95
N GLY A 277 7.88 -3.62 8.40
CA GLY A 277 7.73 -2.34 7.72
C GLY A 277 9.06 -1.56 7.64
N ALA A 278 9.82 -1.52 8.75
CA ALA A 278 11.13 -0.89 8.77
C ALA A 278 12.15 -1.59 7.84
N GLU A 279 12.14 -2.93 7.79
CA GLU A 279 12.97 -3.72 6.89
C GLU A 279 12.59 -3.46 5.42
N PHE A 280 11.28 -3.42 5.10
CA PHE A 280 10.80 -3.04 3.76
C PHE A 280 11.32 -1.67 3.34
N LEU A 281 11.23 -0.67 4.23
CA LEU A 281 11.69 0.70 3.97
C LEU A 281 13.23 0.84 3.93
N GLY A 282 14.00 -0.24 4.09
CA GLY A 282 15.45 -0.21 4.17
C GLY A 282 15.97 0.50 5.42
N LYS A 283 15.17 0.56 6.47
CA LYS A 283 15.47 1.21 7.76
C LYS A 283 15.49 0.22 8.93
N GLY A 284 15.60 -1.06 8.63
CA GLY A 284 15.58 -2.13 9.64
C GLY A 284 16.79 -2.12 10.60
N ASP A 285 17.81 -1.32 10.34
CA ASP A 285 18.96 -1.04 11.23
C ASP A 285 18.75 0.18 12.14
N VAL A 286 17.71 0.99 11.90
CA VAL A 286 17.39 2.21 12.64
C VAL A 286 16.09 2.08 13.41
N TYR A 287 15.06 1.52 12.78
CA TYR A 287 13.68 1.47 13.28
C TYR A 287 13.18 0.03 13.49
N GLY A 288 11.99 -0.10 14.08
CA GLY A 288 11.24 -1.34 14.20
C GLY A 288 11.65 -2.26 15.35
N ARG A 289 12.65 -1.89 16.18
CA ARG A 289 13.11 -2.70 17.32
C ARG A 289 13.55 -1.83 18.50
N LEU A 290 13.27 -2.31 19.71
CA LEU A 290 13.84 -1.75 20.94
C LEU A 290 15.17 -2.47 21.23
N ALA A 291 16.27 -1.96 20.66
CA ALA A 291 17.59 -2.52 20.80
C ALA A 291 18.67 -1.42 20.85
N GLY A 292 19.84 -1.75 21.38
CA GLY A 292 20.97 -0.81 21.45
C GLY A 292 21.39 -0.33 20.05
N GLY A 293 21.52 0.97 19.87
CA GLY A 293 21.85 1.59 18.58
C GLY A 293 20.65 1.98 17.69
N PHE A 294 19.46 1.48 18.00
CA PHE A 294 18.24 1.86 17.30
C PHE A 294 17.64 3.15 17.85
N LYS A 295 16.89 3.86 17.02
CA LYS A 295 16.20 5.11 17.38
C LYS A 295 14.73 5.10 16.96
N PRO A 296 13.94 4.04 17.30
CA PRO A 296 12.56 3.92 16.85
C PRO A 296 11.59 4.84 17.59
N GLY A 297 12.03 5.45 18.72
CA GLY A 297 11.12 5.93 19.75
C GLY A 297 10.54 4.77 20.57
N VAL A 298 9.67 5.09 21.51
CA VAL A 298 8.95 4.09 22.32
C VAL A 298 7.48 4.45 22.35
N ALA A 299 6.63 3.52 21.98
CA ALA A 299 5.19 3.61 22.13
C ALA A 299 4.70 2.53 23.10
N ILE A 300 3.67 2.85 23.86
CA ILE A 300 2.94 1.91 24.72
C ILE A 300 1.59 1.66 24.07
N ILE A 301 1.15 0.41 24.04
CA ILE A 301 -0.23 0.04 23.76
C ILE A 301 -0.90 -0.22 25.12
N ASP A 302 -1.95 0.52 25.41
CA ASP A 302 -2.74 0.38 26.64
C ASP A 302 -3.99 -0.48 26.45
N HIS A 303 -4.78 -0.68 27.50
CA HIS A 303 -6.03 -1.47 27.50
C HIS A 303 -5.88 -2.86 26.86
N ILE A 304 -4.76 -3.53 27.12
CA ILE A 304 -4.54 -4.95 26.83
C ILE A 304 -5.32 -5.78 27.87
N ASP A 305 -6.00 -6.83 27.45
CA ASP A 305 -6.73 -7.72 28.36
C ASP A 305 -5.77 -8.63 29.18
N LYS A 306 -6.36 -9.46 30.06
CA LYS A 306 -5.59 -10.36 30.95
C LYS A 306 -4.86 -11.46 30.21
N GLU A 307 -5.31 -11.81 29.03
CA GLU A 307 -4.74 -12.81 28.12
C GLU A 307 -3.65 -12.20 27.24
N GLY A 308 -3.40 -10.89 27.34
CA GLY A 308 -2.42 -10.17 26.52
C GLY A 308 -2.91 -9.84 25.12
N ARG A 309 -4.22 -9.72 24.92
CA ARG A 309 -4.85 -9.41 23.64
C ARG A 309 -5.27 -7.94 23.58
N LEU A 310 -5.31 -7.38 22.36
CA LEU A 310 -5.92 -6.08 22.11
C LEU A 310 -7.43 -6.13 22.38
N THR A 311 -7.99 -4.99 22.75
CA THR A 311 -9.43 -4.78 22.96
C THR A 311 -9.89 -3.62 22.07
N THR A 312 -11.18 -3.39 21.98
CA THR A 312 -11.75 -2.20 21.29
C THR A 312 -11.34 -0.86 21.91
N ALA A 313 -10.81 -0.88 23.15
CA ALA A 313 -10.30 0.30 23.84
C ALA A 313 -8.78 0.49 23.70
N SER A 314 -8.06 -0.50 23.14
CA SER A 314 -6.60 -0.44 22.99
C SER A 314 -6.20 0.71 22.08
N LYS A 315 -5.19 1.46 22.51
CA LYS A 315 -4.60 2.57 21.75
C LYS A 315 -3.10 2.62 21.97
N SER A 316 -2.38 3.12 20.99
CA SER A 316 -0.96 3.40 21.15
C SER A 316 -0.69 4.87 21.48
N ILE A 317 0.33 5.09 22.29
CA ILE A 317 0.79 6.42 22.69
C ILE A 317 2.32 6.43 22.66
N ARG A 318 2.90 7.37 21.93
CA ARG A 318 4.34 7.63 21.95
C ARG A 318 4.75 8.25 23.27
N ILE A 319 5.82 7.74 23.88
CA ILE A 319 6.40 8.28 25.13
C ILE A 319 7.79 8.85 24.93
N ILE A 320 8.49 8.47 23.88
CA ILE A 320 9.81 9.01 23.46
C ILE A 320 9.85 9.14 21.94
#